data_30fad93ae6d300421d54b066a6254614
#
_entry.id   30fad93ae6d300421d54b066a6254614
#
_cell.length_a   1.000
_cell.length_b   1.000
_cell.length_c   1.000
_cell.angle_alpha   90.00
_cell.angle_beta   90.00
_cell.angle_gamma   90.00
#
_symmetry.space_group_name_H-M   'P 1'
#
loop_
_entity.id
_entity.type
_entity.pdbx_description
1 polymer ?
#
loop_
_entity_poly.entity_id
_entity_poly.type
_entity_poly.pdbx_seq_one_letter_code
_entity_poly.pdbx_strand_id
1 'polypeptide(L)'
;MSITGDVVRGSLIWLNLYPKAGHEQAGYRPAIVVSDGLIDPTISDLAFIVPVTNQVKGYAFEVPVPQGIAIDGALVHTDYIELGGAALTDHAKSLDLSARNATVIGQIDPDSPFYKQVVSYVRSILA
;
A
#
# COMPACT_ATOMS: atom_id res chain seq x y z
N MET A 1 -8.90 11.07 13.38
CA MET A 1 -8.95 10.10 12.26
C MET A 1 -9.11 10.87 10.97
N SER A 2 -8.09 10.86 10.15
CA SER A 2 -8.07 11.64 8.91
C SER A 2 -7.11 11.02 7.91
N ILE A 3 -7.24 11.47 6.65
CA ILE A 3 -6.30 11.17 5.58
C ILE A 3 -5.48 12.44 5.34
N THR A 4 -4.17 12.29 5.24
CA THR A 4 -3.27 13.39 4.86
C THR A 4 -2.79 13.17 3.43
N GLY A 5 -3.07 14.11 2.54
CA GLY A 5 -2.74 14.03 1.12
C GLY A 5 -3.89 13.49 0.27
N ASP A 6 -3.72 13.55 -1.04
CA ASP A 6 -4.72 13.11 -2.00
C ASP A 6 -4.45 11.67 -2.41
N VAL A 7 -5.46 10.82 -2.24
CA VAL A 7 -5.37 9.40 -2.58
C VAL A 7 -5.79 9.19 -4.03
N VAL A 8 -4.87 8.68 -4.82
CA VAL A 8 -5.10 8.34 -6.24
C VAL A 8 -4.56 6.94 -6.51
N ARG A 9 -4.84 6.43 -7.70
CA ARG A 9 -4.29 5.13 -8.12
C ARG A 9 -2.76 5.18 -8.07
N GLY A 10 -2.14 4.23 -7.37
CA GLY A 10 -0.69 4.16 -7.23
C GLY A 10 -0.14 4.95 -6.05
N SER A 11 -0.97 5.65 -5.29
CA SER A 11 -0.50 6.34 -4.08
C SER A 11 0.21 5.35 -3.15
N LEU A 12 1.37 5.77 -2.62
CA LEU A 12 2.01 5.10 -1.50
C LEU A 12 1.51 5.74 -0.22
N ILE A 13 0.94 4.94 0.66
CA ILE A 13 0.38 5.43 1.91
C ILE A 13 1.06 4.75 3.09
N TRP A 14 1.16 5.48 4.19
CA TRP A 14 1.63 5.01 5.48
C TRP A 14 0.41 4.95 6.38
N LEU A 15 0.07 3.78 6.89
CA LEU A 15 -1.15 3.61 7.65
C LEU A 15 -1.00 2.54 8.72
N ASN A 16 -1.91 2.61 9.70
CA ASN A 16 -1.95 1.64 10.80
C ASN A 16 -2.73 0.40 10.37
N LEU A 17 -2.05 -0.75 10.40
CA LEU A 17 -2.65 -2.05 10.04
C LEU A 17 -3.10 -2.86 11.26
N TYR A 18 -3.10 -2.24 12.46
CA TYR A 18 -3.69 -2.89 13.64
C TYR A 18 -5.22 -2.78 13.60
N PRO A 19 -5.94 -3.73 14.19
CA PRO A 19 -5.43 -5.01 14.67
C PRO A 19 -5.14 -5.98 13.52
N LYS A 20 -4.16 -6.86 13.72
CA LYS A 20 -3.92 -7.95 12.76
C LYS A 20 -4.70 -9.19 13.18
N ALA A 21 -4.97 -10.08 12.21
CA ALA A 21 -5.51 -11.40 12.44
C ALA A 21 -4.56 -12.45 11.83
N GLY A 22 -4.08 -13.37 12.67
CA GLY A 22 -3.17 -14.43 12.22
C GLY A 22 -1.88 -13.89 11.60
N HIS A 23 -1.64 -14.20 10.34
CA HIS A 23 -0.42 -13.87 9.61
C HIS A 23 -0.48 -12.51 8.88
N GLU A 24 -1.51 -11.71 9.11
CA GLU A 24 -1.61 -10.40 8.49
C GLU A 24 -0.54 -9.44 9.03
N GLN A 25 -0.19 -8.44 8.22
CA GLN A 25 0.71 -7.38 8.67
C GLN A 25 0.06 -6.56 9.78
N ALA A 26 0.89 -6.03 10.68
CA ALA A 26 0.46 -5.23 11.82
C ALA A 26 1.35 -4.00 12.00
N GLY A 27 0.83 -2.98 12.69
CA GLY A 27 1.52 -1.73 12.95
C GLY A 27 1.45 -0.77 11.78
N TYR A 28 2.20 0.34 11.88
CA TYR A 28 2.28 1.29 10.76
C TYR A 28 3.21 0.73 9.70
N ARG A 29 2.72 0.69 8.47
CA ARG A 29 3.42 0.12 7.32
C ARG A 29 3.08 0.89 6.05
N PRO A 30 3.97 0.88 5.04
CA PRO A 30 3.61 1.38 3.73
C PRO A 30 2.66 0.41 3.02
N ALA A 31 1.80 0.96 2.18
CA ALA A 31 0.91 0.19 1.32
C ALA A 31 0.70 0.92 0.00
N ILE A 32 0.31 0.16 -1.02
CA ILE A 32 0.08 0.67 -2.36
C ILE A 32 -1.42 0.71 -2.61
N VAL A 33 -1.94 1.85 -3.04
CA VAL A 33 -3.34 1.98 -3.44
C VAL A 33 -3.49 1.40 -4.85
N VAL A 34 -4.29 0.34 -4.98
CA VAL A 34 -4.52 -0.31 -6.28
C VAL A 34 -5.92 -0.06 -6.83
N SER A 35 -6.84 0.49 -6.04
CA SER A 35 -8.10 1.03 -6.54
C SER A 35 -7.87 2.40 -7.17
N ASP A 36 -8.87 2.91 -7.88
CA ASP A 36 -8.82 4.24 -8.48
C ASP A 36 -9.07 5.30 -7.42
N GLY A 37 -8.07 5.47 -6.52
CA GLY A 37 -8.21 6.30 -5.33
C GLY A 37 -9.18 5.68 -4.33
N LEU A 38 -9.98 6.51 -3.67
CA LEU A 38 -11.08 6.02 -2.82
C LEU A 38 -12.13 5.37 -3.70
N ILE A 39 -12.66 4.22 -3.27
CA ILE A 39 -13.58 3.43 -4.08
C ILE A 39 -14.88 4.19 -4.35
N ASP A 40 -15.43 4.78 -3.30
CA ASP A 40 -16.61 5.66 -3.44
C ASP A 40 -16.50 6.78 -2.41
N PRO A 41 -15.85 7.91 -2.77
CA PRO A 41 -15.58 8.98 -1.81
C PRO A 41 -16.84 9.69 -1.31
N THR A 42 -17.99 9.49 -1.96
CA THR A 42 -19.25 10.07 -1.50
C THR A 42 -19.86 9.29 -0.33
N ILE A 43 -19.39 8.06 -0.10
CA ILE A 43 -19.94 7.16 0.92
C ILE A 43 -18.93 6.90 2.03
N SER A 44 -17.65 6.69 1.68
CA SER A 44 -16.65 6.26 2.66
C SER A 44 -15.24 6.58 2.20
N ASP A 45 -14.27 6.35 3.09
CA ASP A 45 -12.84 6.50 2.82
C ASP A 45 -12.15 5.17 2.54
N LEU A 46 -12.90 4.18 2.00
CA LEU A 46 -12.35 2.88 1.66
C LEU A 46 -11.50 2.95 0.39
N ALA A 47 -10.36 2.28 0.43
CA ALA A 47 -9.51 2.02 -0.73
C ALA A 47 -9.03 0.58 -0.70
N PHE A 48 -8.77 0.00 -1.88
CA PHE A 48 -8.18 -1.33 -1.96
C PHE A 48 -6.67 -1.19 -2.00
N ILE A 49 -5.97 -1.85 -1.07
CA ILE A 49 -4.54 -1.66 -0.87
C ILE A 49 -3.79 -2.98 -0.85
N VAL A 50 -2.48 -2.88 -1.13
CA VAL A 50 -1.53 -4.00 -0.99
C VAL A 50 -0.44 -3.55 -0.02
N PRO A 51 -0.28 -4.22 1.13
CA PRO A 51 0.79 -3.88 2.07
C PRO A 51 2.17 -4.18 1.50
N VAL A 52 3.17 -3.43 1.95
CA VAL A 52 4.58 -3.65 1.61
C VAL A 52 5.33 -4.04 2.89
N THR A 53 6.15 -5.08 2.81
CA THR A 53 6.95 -5.58 3.94
C THR A 53 8.43 -5.42 3.67
N ASN A 54 9.20 -5.17 4.75
CA ASN A 54 10.67 -5.26 4.70
C ASN A 54 11.17 -6.68 4.89
N GLN A 55 10.32 -7.61 5.31
CA GLN A 55 10.69 -9.00 5.56
C GLN A 55 10.37 -9.85 4.34
N VAL A 56 11.25 -9.76 3.34
CA VAL A 56 11.09 -10.51 2.08
C VAL A 56 11.40 -11.98 2.34
N LYS A 57 10.46 -12.86 2.03
CA LYS A 57 10.59 -14.31 2.24
C LYS A 57 10.61 -15.10 0.94
N GLY A 58 10.41 -14.45 -0.19
CA GLY A 58 10.41 -15.13 -1.50
C GLY A 58 9.17 -15.96 -1.78
N TYR A 59 8.05 -15.65 -1.13
CA TYR A 59 6.79 -16.34 -1.41
C TYR A 59 6.28 -15.99 -2.81
N ALA A 60 5.45 -16.89 -3.38
CA ALA A 60 5.00 -16.79 -4.78
C ALA A 60 4.27 -15.50 -5.10
N PHE A 61 3.52 -14.94 -4.15
CA PHE A 61 2.73 -13.73 -4.36
C PHE A 61 3.42 -12.45 -3.90
N GLU A 62 4.67 -12.53 -3.46
CA GLU A 62 5.49 -11.35 -3.18
C GLU A 62 6.02 -10.76 -4.47
N VAL A 63 5.90 -9.45 -4.62
CA VAL A 63 6.47 -8.72 -5.76
C VAL A 63 7.58 -7.82 -5.23
N PRO A 64 8.86 -8.09 -5.59
CA PRO A 64 9.95 -7.25 -5.11
C PRO A 64 9.79 -5.79 -5.55
N VAL A 65 10.05 -4.88 -4.63
CA VAL A 65 10.01 -3.45 -4.92
C VAL A 65 11.29 -3.06 -5.67
N PRO A 66 11.18 -2.44 -6.85
CA PRO A 66 12.37 -1.99 -7.59
C PRO A 66 13.03 -0.81 -6.88
N GLN A 67 14.31 -0.57 -7.19
CA GLN A 67 15.01 0.60 -6.69
C GLN A 67 14.44 1.88 -7.28
N GLY A 68 14.58 2.97 -6.55
CA GLY A 68 14.26 4.30 -7.06
C GLY A 68 12.85 4.79 -6.82
N ILE A 69 12.04 4.08 -6.04
CA ILE A 69 10.71 4.58 -5.66
C ILE A 69 10.86 5.46 -4.43
N ALA A 70 10.81 6.79 -4.64
CA ALA A 70 11.01 7.76 -3.57
C ALA A 70 9.80 7.80 -2.64
N ILE A 71 10.08 7.97 -1.34
CA ILE A 71 9.04 8.23 -0.34
C ILE A 71 9.46 9.41 0.53
N ASP A 72 8.47 10.14 1.04
CA ASP A 72 8.69 11.23 1.98
C ASP A 72 8.43 10.73 3.40
N GLY A 73 9.41 10.01 3.94
CA GLY A 73 9.30 9.44 5.29
C GLY A 73 9.24 10.50 6.38
N ALA A 74 9.74 11.71 6.12
CA ALA A 74 9.69 12.80 7.10
C ALA A 74 8.25 13.19 7.46
N LEU A 75 7.30 13.01 6.54
CA LEU A 75 5.87 13.27 6.82
C LEU A 75 5.32 12.37 7.93
N VAL A 76 5.95 11.23 8.16
CA VAL A 76 5.51 10.25 9.15
C VAL A 76 6.61 9.96 10.19
N HIS A 77 7.54 10.91 10.35
CA HIS A 77 8.59 10.89 11.38
C HIS A 77 9.52 9.68 11.25
N THR A 78 9.87 9.32 10.02
CA THR A 78 10.87 8.27 9.73
C THR A 78 12.01 8.84 8.91
N ASP A 79 13.11 8.08 8.84
CA ASP A 79 14.28 8.44 8.02
C ASP A 79 14.21 7.82 6.62
N TYR A 80 13.11 7.17 6.28
CA TYR A 80 12.97 6.49 4.99
C TYR A 80 12.86 7.50 3.85
N ILE A 81 13.65 7.29 2.80
CA ILE A 81 13.65 8.12 1.59
C ILE A 81 13.32 7.30 0.34
N GLU A 82 13.29 5.99 0.45
CA GLU A 82 13.04 5.08 -0.66
C GLU A 82 12.25 3.88 -0.17
N LEU A 83 11.29 3.42 -0.97
CA LEU A 83 10.54 2.21 -0.68
C LEU A 83 11.42 0.99 -0.96
N GLY A 84 11.43 0.02 -0.05
CA GLY A 84 12.12 -1.24 -0.23
C GLY A 84 11.24 -2.41 0.14
N GLY A 85 11.78 -3.61 0.06
CA GLY A 85 11.08 -4.84 0.45
C GLY A 85 10.24 -5.44 -0.67
N ALA A 86 9.04 -5.90 -0.36
CA ALA A 86 8.16 -6.56 -1.32
C ALA A 86 6.70 -6.25 -1.04
N ALA A 87 5.92 -6.16 -2.11
CA ALA A 87 4.46 -6.02 -2.02
C ALA A 87 3.84 -7.39 -1.75
N LEU A 88 2.98 -7.47 -0.74
CA LEU A 88 2.30 -8.70 -0.33
C LEU A 88 0.94 -8.78 -1.01
N THR A 89 0.90 -9.28 -2.25
CA THR A 89 -0.34 -9.24 -3.03
C THR A 89 -1.43 -10.15 -2.48
N ASP A 90 -1.06 -11.21 -1.75
CA ASP A 90 -2.02 -12.09 -1.07
C ASP A 90 -2.59 -11.49 0.23
N HIS A 91 -2.08 -10.31 0.64
CA HIS A 91 -2.63 -9.56 1.77
C HIS A 91 -3.49 -8.37 1.30
N ALA A 92 -3.81 -8.30 0.02
CA ALA A 92 -4.63 -7.22 -0.53
C ALA A 92 -5.99 -7.17 0.15
N LYS A 93 -6.45 -5.96 0.47
CA LYS A 93 -7.72 -5.78 1.17
C LYS A 93 -8.23 -4.35 1.06
N SER A 94 -9.53 -4.18 1.30
CA SER A 94 -10.14 -2.87 1.47
C SER A 94 -9.96 -2.40 2.90
N LEU A 95 -9.51 -1.16 3.08
CA LEU A 95 -9.39 -0.53 4.40
C LEU A 95 -9.95 0.87 4.37
N ASP A 96 -10.50 1.30 5.52
CA ASP A 96 -10.90 2.68 5.74
C ASP A 96 -9.64 3.49 6.06
N LEU A 97 -9.20 4.31 5.12
CA LEU A 97 -7.94 5.03 5.23
C LEU A 97 -7.99 6.11 6.31
N SER A 98 -9.15 6.75 6.51
CA SER A 98 -9.34 7.72 7.58
C SER A 98 -9.19 7.08 8.95
N ALA A 99 -9.86 5.95 9.17
CA ALA A 99 -9.79 5.22 10.44
C ALA A 99 -8.37 4.68 10.72
N ARG A 100 -7.58 4.48 9.67
CA ARG A 100 -6.21 3.97 9.77
C ARG A 100 -5.16 5.08 9.77
N ASN A 101 -5.57 6.35 9.84
CA ASN A 101 -4.67 7.50 9.87
C ASN A 101 -3.68 7.52 8.71
N ALA A 102 -4.16 7.25 7.50
CA ALA A 102 -3.31 7.14 6.32
C ALA A 102 -2.70 8.49 5.93
N THR A 103 -1.42 8.48 5.61
CA THR A 103 -0.68 9.62 5.07
C THR A 103 -0.10 9.22 3.72
N VAL A 104 -0.34 10.03 2.68
CA VAL A 104 0.28 9.80 1.37
C VAL A 104 1.74 10.22 1.46
N ILE A 105 2.65 9.29 1.21
CA ILE A 105 4.10 9.51 1.32
C ILE A 105 4.83 9.37 -0.01
N GLY A 106 4.13 9.04 -1.08
CA GLY A 106 4.73 8.90 -2.40
C GLY A 106 3.73 8.46 -3.44
N GLN A 107 4.24 8.20 -4.63
CA GLN A 107 3.41 7.84 -5.77
C GLN A 107 4.16 6.85 -6.64
N ILE A 108 3.51 5.74 -6.97
CA ILE A 108 4.01 4.79 -7.97
C ILE A 108 3.29 5.08 -9.27
N ASP A 109 4.03 5.10 -10.38
CA ASP A 109 3.44 5.24 -11.70
C ASP A 109 2.56 4.01 -11.99
N PRO A 110 1.25 4.18 -12.21
CA PRO A 110 0.36 3.05 -12.52
C PRO A 110 0.70 2.33 -13.83
N ASP A 111 1.47 2.96 -14.70
CA ASP A 111 1.94 2.35 -15.95
C ASP A 111 3.27 1.62 -15.78
N SER A 112 3.89 1.66 -14.61
CA SER A 112 5.17 0.99 -14.36
C SER A 112 5.00 -0.53 -14.36
N PRO A 113 6.04 -1.28 -14.77
CA PRO A 113 5.99 -2.75 -14.73
C PRO A 113 5.71 -3.30 -13.34
N PHE A 114 6.28 -2.67 -12.31
CA PHE A 114 6.06 -3.09 -10.93
C PHE A 114 4.59 -3.01 -10.53
N TYR A 115 3.97 -1.85 -10.78
CA TYR A 115 2.55 -1.65 -10.42
C TYR A 115 1.66 -2.63 -11.19
N LYS A 116 1.92 -2.80 -12.48
CA LYS A 116 1.15 -3.74 -13.31
C LYS A 116 1.28 -5.17 -12.82
N GLN A 117 2.45 -5.58 -12.37
CA GLN A 117 2.66 -6.91 -11.82
C GLN A 117 1.91 -7.10 -10.51
N VAL A 118 1.92 -6.09 -9.62
CA VAL A 118 1.17 -6.14 -8.37
C VAL A 118 -0.32 -6.34 -8.67
N VAL A 119 -0.89 -5.55 -9.57
CA VAL A 119 -2.30 -5.65 -9.95
C VAL A 119 -2.60 -7.00 -10.58
N SER A 120 -1.72 -7.49 -11.45
CA SER A 120 -1.88 -8.80 -12.10
C SER A 120 -1.95 -9.93 -11.09
N TYR A 121 -1.09 -9.91 -10.08
CA TYR A 121 -1.09 -10.93 -9.03
C TYR A 121 -2.37 -10.86 -8.19
N VAL A 122 -2.81 -9.66 -7.82
CA VAL A 122 -4.07 -9.49 -7.10
C VAL A 122 -5.24 -10.05 -7.90
N ARG A 123 -5.29 -9.75 -9.21
CA ARG A 123 -6.33 -10.29 -10.08
C ARG A 123 -6.31 -11.82 -10.15
N SER A 124 -5.12 -12.42 -10.21
CA SER A 124 -5.00 -13.88 -10.28
C SER A 124 -5.49 -14.55 -9.00
N ILE A 125 -5.33 -13.89 -7.86
CA ILE A 125 -5.86 -14.40 -6.59
C ILE A 125 -7.39 -14.35 -6.56
N LEU A 126 -7.98 -13.34 -7.19
CA LEU A 126 -9.42 -13.12 -7.22
C LEU A 126 -10.13 -13.88 -8.34
N ALA A 127 -9.40 -14.38 -9.30
CA ALA A 127 -9.96 -15.05 -10.47
C ALA A 127 -10.53 -16.44 -10.18
#